data_2cf9de3f94a6cff6ab4ef2e9e9dcac6f
#
_entry.id   2cf9de3f94a6cff6ab4ef2e9e9dcac6f
#
_cell.length_a   1.000
_cell.length_b   1.000
_cell.length_c   1.000
_cell.angle_alpha   90.00
_cell.angle_beta   90.00
_cell.angle_gamma   90.00
#
_symmetry.space_group_name_H-M   'P 1'
#
loop_
_entity.id
_entity.type
_entity.pdbx_description
1 polymer ?
#
loop_
_entity_poly.entity_id
_entity_poly.type
_entity_poly.pdbx_seq_one_letter_code
_entity_poly.pdbx_strand_id
1 'polypeptide(L)'
;MACVRQRTKGRVGVDYAYQADGWQAFYGAVAGASAALTGLLFVALSLNSVIVRDAAHRGRAREALSGLLILVVLALIVLIPGQGQRPLGWELLVGGVVLEVFGLRLQAETVTGLPSAHRPRWVTRLVPLHLATLAVPAAGASLLVGRYGGLLWLLPTILVYLIWSTTNAWMLVVQAANEERQ
;
A
#
# COMPACT_ATOMS: atom_id res chain seq x y z
N MET A 1 -3.29 49.96 -14.09
CA MET A 1 -2.51 48.69 -14.09
C MET A 1 -2.53 48.04 -12.71
N ALA A 2 -3.67 47.61 -12.18
CA ALA A 2 -3.75 46.98 -10.87
C ALA A 2 -4.99 46.10 -10.73
N CYS A 3 -5.15 45.08 -11.59
CA CYS A 3 -6.31 44.19 -11.50
C CYS A 3 -6.06 42.73 -12.00
N VAL A 4 -4.82 42.21 -11.89
CA VAL A 4 -4.52 40.84 -12.35
C VAL A 4 -4.03 39.93 -11.21
N ARG A 5 -3.88 40.40 -9.98
CA ARG A 5 -3.15 39.64 -8.93
C ARG A 5 -4.00 38.89 -7.90
N GLN A 6 -5.31 38.76 -8.04
CA GLN A 6 -6.13 38.07 -7.02
C GLN A 6 -6.81 36.76 -7.42
N ARG A 7 -6.54 36.23 -8.63
CA ARG A 7 -7.19 34.99 -9.08
C ARG A 7 -6.36 33.69 -8.95
N THR A 8 -5.14 33.77 -8.44
CA THR A 8 -4.22 32.61 -8.40
C THR A 8 -4.16 31.87 -7.06
N LYS A 9 -4.68 32.43 -5.96
CA LYS A 9 -4.55 31.80 -4.63
C LYS A 9 -5.45 30.58 -4.41
N GLY A 10 -6.54 30.40 -5.16
CA GLY A 10 -7.43 29.25 -5.03
C GLY A 10 -7.08 28.06 -5.91
N ARG A 11 -6.25 28.25 -6.94
CA ARG A 11 -5.83 27.20 -7.89
C ARG A 11 -4.54 26.49 -7.50
N VAL A 12 -3.67 27.14 -6.77
CA VAL A 12 -2.35 26.63 -6.41
C VAL A 12 -2.45 25.37 -5.53
N GLY A 13 -3.45 25.27 -4.66
CA GLY A 13 -3.63 24.12 -3.78
C GLY A 13 -4.17 22.85 -4.47
N VAL A 14 -4.79 23.01 -5.65
CA VAL A 14 -5.38 21.87 -6.38
C VAL A 14 -4.39 21.28 -7.39
N ASP A 15 -3.47 22.10 -7.91
CA ASP A 15 -2.51 21.66 -8.93
C ASP A 15 -1.49 20.65 -8.38
N TYR A 16 -1.08 20.76 -7.12
CA TYR A 16 -0.12 19.81 -6.52
C TYR A 16 -0.65 18.36 -6.48
N ALA A 17 -1.95 18.19 -6.31
CA ALA A 17 -2.55 16.84 -6.25
C ALA A 17 -2.46 16.06 -7.58
N TYR A 18 -2.20 16.76 -8.68
CA TYR A 18 -2.18 16.20 -10.04
C TYR A 18 -0.79 16.20 -10.69
N GLN A 19 0.21 16.75 -10.01
CA GLN A 19 1.58 16.84 -10.50
C GLN A 19 2.50 15.96 -9.65
N ALA A 20 3.01 14.87 -10.25
CA ALA A 20 3.91 13.92 -9.57
C ALA A 20 5.19 14.59 -9.04
N ASP A 21 5.68 15.63 -9.72
CA ASP A 21 6.90 16.35 -9.32
C ASP A 21 6.85 16.92 -7.91
N GLY A 22 5.68 17.40 -7.47
CA GLY A 22 5.48 17.91 -6.11
C GLY A 22 5.54 16.83 -5.01
N TRP A 23 5.45 15.55 -5.40
CA TRP A 23 5.39 14.41 -4.49
C TRP A 23 6.65 13.55 -4.46
N GLN A 24 7.67 13.89 -5.25
CA GLN A 24 8.89 13.09 -5.39
C GLN A 24 9.57 12.82 -4.05
N ALA A 25 9.74 13.82 -3.19
CA ALA A 25 10.36 13.66 -1.89
C ALA A 25 9.54 12.73 -0.98
N PHE A 26 8.21 12.86 -1.01
CA PHE A 26 7.30 12.02 -0.21
C PHE A 26 7.35 10.56 -0.68
N TYR A 27 7.15 10.30 -1.97
CA TYR A 27 7.18 8.93 -2.50
C TYR A 27 8.59 8.32 -2.45
N GLY A 28 9.65 9.13 -2.58
CA GLY A 28 11.02 8.70 -2.34
C GLY A 28 11.24 8.20 -0.91
N ALA A 29 10.71 8.92 0.08
CA ALA A 29 10.73 8.52 1.48
C ALA A 29 9.91 7.24 1.72
N VAL A 30 8.72 7.12 1.13
CA VAL A 30 7.87 5.90 1.23
C VAL A 30 8.58 4.70 0.62
N ALA A 31 9.15 4.83 -0.58
CA ALA A 31 9.91 3.77 -1.23
C ALA A 31 11.10 3.32 -0.39
N GLY A 32 11.91 4.27 0.09
CA GLY A 32 13.08 3.98 0.92
C GLY A 32 12.73 3.30 2.24
N ALA A 33 11.74 3.82 2.96
CA ALA A 33 11.29 3.25 4.23
C ALA A 33 10.72 1.83 4.03
N SER A 34 9.85 1.64 3.02
CA SER A 34 9.25 0.33 2.73
C SER A 34 10.28 -0.69 2.27
N ALA A 35 11.27 -0.30 1.45
CA ALA A 35 12.36 -1.17 1.03
C ALA A 35 13.26 -1.56 2.21
N ALA A 36 13.61 -0.61 3.09
CA ALA A 36 14.40 -0.88 4.29
C ALA A 36 13.68 -1.86 5.23
N LEU A 37 12.38 -1.64 5.49
CA LEU A 37 11.57 -2.55 6.30
C LEU A 37 11.45 -3.94 5.67
N THR A 38 11.31 -4.02 4.35
CA THR A 38 11.32 -5.31 3.62
C THR A 38 12.62 -6.06 3.84
N GLY A 39 13.75 -5.38 3.72
CA GLY A 39 15.07 -5.96 3.95
C GLY A 39 15.27 -6.45 5.39
N LEU A 40 14.89 -5.64 6.37
CA LEU A 40 14.95 -6.01 7.79
C LEU A 40 14.05 -7.21 8.11
N LEU A 41 12.84 -7.24 7.58
CA LEU A 41 11.91 -8.36 7.75
C LEU A 41 12.47 -9.63 7.11
N PHE A 42 13.07 -9.53 5.92
CA PHE A 42 13.69 -10.66 5.25
C PHE A 42 14.86 -11.24 6.07
N VAL A 43 15.71 -10.39 6.65
CA VAL A 43 16.78 -10.83 7.54
C VAL A 43 16.21 -11.52 8.78
N ALA A 44 15.21 -10.93 9.42
CA ALA A 44 14.56 -11.52 10.59
C ALA A 44 13.98 -12.91 10.30
N LEU A 45 13.33 -13.08 9.14
CA LEU A 45 12.79 -14.38 8.70
C LEU A 45 13.90 -15.41 8.38
N SER A 46 15.02 -14.95 7.82
CA SER A 46 16.15 -15.83 7.48
C SER A 46 16.87 -16.37 8.72
N LEU A 47 16.94 -15.56 9.77
CA LEU A 47 17.58 -15.94 11.02
C LEU A 47 16.71 -16.83 11.91
N ASN A 48 15.39 -16.77 11.75
CA ASN A 48 14.44 -17.49 12.60
C ASN A 48 13.70 -18.60 11.85
N SER A 49 14.28 -19.80 11.91
CA SER A 49 13.75 -20.99 11.22
C SER A 49 12.38 -21.47 11.76
N VAL A 50 12.00 -21.09 12.99
CA VAL A 50 10.72 -21.43 13.62
C VAL A 50 9.57 -20.76 12.87
N ILE A 51 9.74 -19.51 12.48
CA ILE A 51 8.72 -18.77 11.70
C ILE A 51 8.41 -19.46 10.36
N VAL A 52 9.42 -20.06 9.75
CA VAL A 52 9.25 -20.71 8.43
C VAL A 52 8.57 -22.08 8.55
N ARG A 53 8.61 -22.75 9.69
CA ARG A 53 8.02 -24.08 9.88
C ARG A 53 6.51 -24.04 10.10
N ASP A 54 5.99 -23.05 10.81
CA ASP A 54 4.55 -22.95 11.06
C ASP A 54 3.79 -22.24 9.91
N ALA A 55 2.68 -22.82 9.48
CA ALA A 55 1.86 -22.33 8.38
C ALA A 55 1.23 -20.94 8.69
N ALA A 56 0.82 -20.71 9.94
CA ALA A 56 0.21 -19.45 10.36
C ALA A 56 1.23 -18.30 10.34
N HIS A 57 2.47 -18.57 10.80
CA HIS A 57 3.56 -17.60 10.77
C HIS A 57 4.00 -17.27 9.34
N ARG A 58 4.09 -18.27 8.46
CA ARG A 58 4.36 -18.05 7.01
C ARG A 58 3.32 -17.15 6.35
N GLY A 59 2.03 -17.35 6.68
CA GLY A 59 0.96 -16.51 6.17
C GLY A 59 1.13 -15.03 6.53
N ARG A 60 1.40 -14.74 7.80
CA ARG A 60 1.64 -13.37 8.29
C ARG A 60 2.90 -12.74 7.69
N ALA A 61 3.98 -13.50 7.59
CA ALA A 61 5.23 -13.06 6.96
C ALA A 61 5.00 -12.66 5.49
N ARG A 62 4.25 -13.49 4.75
CA ARG A 62 3.88 -13.20 3.36
C ARG A 62 3.02 -11.95 3.25
N GLU A 63 2.04 -11.76 4.14
CA GLU A 63 1.20 -10.55 4.16
C GLU A 63 2.04 -9.30 4.42
N ALA A 64 2.94 -9.33 5.42
CA ALA A 64 3.80 -8.20 5.75
C ALA A 64 4.74 -7.85 4.58
N LEU A 65 5.42 -8.83 3.99
CA LEU A 65 6.32 -8.64 2.86
C LEU A 65 5.56 -8.11 1.62
N SER A 66 4.43 -8.71 1.29
CA SER A 66 3.65 -8.29 0.11
C SER A 66 3.13 -6.86 0.25
N GLY A 67 2.68 -6.46 1.45
CA GLY A 67 2.23 -5.10 1.71
C GLY A 67 3.34 -4.06 1.52
N LEU A 68 4.54 -4.33 2.04
CA LEU A 68 5.70 -3.44 1.85
C LEU A 68 6.15 -3.37 0.39
N LEU A 69 6.16 -4.51 -0.32
CA LEU A 69 6.49 -4.54 -1.75
C LEU A 69 5.48 -3.77 -2.60
N ILE A 70 4.19 -3.85 -2.29
CA ILE A 70 3.16 -3.05 -2.96
C ILE A 70 3.45 -1.56 -2.80
N LEU A 71 3.84 -1.11 -1.61
CA LEU A 71 4.21 0.30 -1.37
C LEU A 71 5.45 0.72 -2.16
N VAL A 72 6.46 -0.14 -2.24
CA VAL A 72 7.67 0.14 -3.05
C VAL A 72 7.28 0.30 -4.52
N VAL A 73 6.53 -0.66 -5.07
CA VAL A 73 6.11 -0.62 -6.48
C VAL A 73 5.24 0.61 -6.76
N LEU A 74 4.25 0.89 -5.90
CA LEU A 74 3.39 2.05 -6.02
C LEU A 74 4.18 3.37 -6.02
N ALA A 75 5.14 3.50 -5.09
CA ALA A 75 5.98 4.67 -5.01
C ALA A 75 6.88 4.81 -6.23
N LEU A 76 7.46 3.72 -6.75
CA LEU A 76 8.30 3.73 -7.95
C LEU A 76 7.50 4.13 -9.19
N ILE A 77 6.25 3.69 -9.34
CA ILE A 77 5.38 4.11 -10.45
C ILE A 77 5.19 5.64 -10.43
N VAL A 78 4.91 6.22 -9.26
CA VAL A 78 4.73 7.69 -9.15
C VAL A 78 6.04 8.44 -9.37
N LEU A 79 7.20 7.82 -9.08
CA LEU A 79 8.53 8.43 -9.22
C LEU A 79 9.10 8.36 -10.64
N ILE A 80 8.44 7.73 -11.61
CA ILE A 80 8.93 7.69 -13.00
C ILE A 80 9.12 9.12 -13.52
N PRO A 81 10.34 9.50 -13.89
CA PRO A 81 10.63 10.88 -14.30
C PRO A 81 9.96 11.22 -15.64
N GLY A 82 9.44 12.44 -15.72
CA GLY A 82 8.80 12.94 -16.95
C GLY A 82 7.44 12.32 -17.25
N GLN A 83 6.86 11.55 -16.33
CA GLN A 83 5.55 10.94 -16.52
C GLN A 83 4.44 12.00 -16.45
N GLY A 84 3.63 12.07 -17.51
CA GLY A 84 2.47 12.94 -17.54
C GLY A 84 1.31 12.43 -16.68
N GLN A 85 0.38 13.33 -16.35
CA GLN A 85 -0.81 13.00 -15.54
C GLN A 85 -1.64 11.85 -16.12
N ARG A 86 -1.83 11.78 -17.44
CA ARG A 86 -2.64 10.74 -18.11
C ARG A 86 -2.00 9.35 -18.07
N PRO A 87 -0.73 9.15 -18.46
CA PRO A 87 -0.07 7.86 -18.30
C PRO A 87 -0.12 7.36 -16.88
N LEU A 88 0.27 8.18 -15.91
CA LEU A 88 0.20 7.85 -14.48
C LEU A 88 -1.22 7.45 -14.05
N GLY A 89 -2.23 8.18 -14.52
CA GLY A 89 -3.63 7.88 -14.24
C GLY A 89 -4.04 6.48 -14.73
N TRP A 90 -3.62 6.10 -15.95
CA TRP A 90 -3.89 4.77 -16.49
C TRP A 90 -3.14 3.66 -15.77
N GLU A 91 -1.87 3.86 -15.41
CA GLU A 91 -1.07 2.90 -14.67
C GLU A 91 -1.67 2.61 -13.29
N LEU A 92 -2.06 3.65 -12.55
CA LEU A 92 -2.71 3.51 -11.24
C LEU A 92 -4.09 2.88 -11.36
N LEU A 93 -4.87 3.22 -12.38
CA LEU A 93 -6.19 2.65 -12.59
C LEU A 93 -6.10 1.15 -12.89
N VAL A 94 -5.35 0.79 -13.92
CA VAL A 94 -5.22 -0.61 -14.36
C VAL A 94 -4.47 -1.44 -13.32
N GLY A 95 -3.32 -0.94 -12.84
CA GLY A 95 -2.53 -1.60 -11.80
C GLY A 95 -3.31 -1.80 -10.50
N GLY A 96 -4.07 -0.79 -10.07
CA GLY A 96 -4.91 -0.86 -8.88
C GLY A 96 -6.05 -1.88 -9.02
N VAL A 97 -6.72 -1.92 -10.17
CA VAL A 97 -7.77 -2.94 -10.44
C VAL A 97 -7.19 -4.34 -10.47
N VAL A 98 -6.04 -4.54 -11.14
CA VAL A 98 -5.36 -5.84 -11.18
C VAL A 98 -4.95 -6.29 -9.78
N LEU A 99 -4.37 -5.38 -8.99
CA LEU A 99 -3.97 -5.64 -7.61
C LEU A 99 -5.16 -6.05 -6.74
N GLU A 100 -6.28 -5.34 -6.85
CA GLU A 100 -7.50 -5.65 -6.10
C GLU A 100 -8.09 -7.00 -6.50
N VAL A 101 -8.26 -7.26 -7.79
CA VAL A 101 -8.80 -8.55 -8.28
C VAL A 101 -7.91 -9.72 -7.86
N PHE A 102 -6.59 -9.56 -7.97
CA PHE A 102 -5.64 -10.60 -7.54
C PHE A 102 -5.68 -10.82 -6.04
N GLY A 103 -5.72 -9.74 -5.24
CA GLY A 103 -5.85 -9.80 -3.78
C GLY A 103 -7.14 -10.52 -3.35
N LEU A 104 -8.27 -10.16 -3.95
CA LEU A 104 -9.56 -10.80 -3.68
C LEU A 104 -9.56 -12.29 -4.01
N ARG A 105 -8.96 -12.71 -5.13
CA ARG A 105 -8.85 -14.13 -5.50
C ARG A 105 -8.02 -14.92 -4.50
N LEU A 106 -6.83 -14.43 -4.15
CA LEU A 106 -5.96 -15.11 -3.18
C LEU A 106 -6.62 -15.23 -1.80
N GLN A 107 -7.38 -14.22 -1.39
CA GLN A 107 -8.06 -14.22 -0.10
C GLN A 107 -9.32 -15.07 -0.11
N ALA A 108 -10.06 -15.11 -1.23
CA ALA A 108 -11.21 -15.99 -1.38
C ALA A 108 -10.81 -17.46 -1.21
N GLU A 109 -9.70 -17.89 -1.79
CA GLU A 109 -9.15 -19.24 -1.61
C GLU A 109 -8.82 -19.52 -0.12
N THR A 110 -8.22 -18.56 0.56
CA THR A 110 -7.88 -18.68 1.98
C THR A 110 -9.13 -18.77 2.86
N VAL A 111 -10.13 -17.90 2.61
CA VAL A 111 -11.36 -17.84 3.42
C VAL A 111 -12.26 -19.07 3.18
N THR A 112 -12.31 -19.57 1.96
CA THR A 112 -13.11 -20.79 1.64
C THR A 112 -12.56 -22.04 2.33
N GLY A 113 -11.24 -22.12 2.56
CA GLY A 113 -10.59 -23.20 3.29
C GLY A 113 -10.78 -23.16 4.82
N LEU A 114 -11.29 -22.04 5.38
CA LEU A 114 -11.48 -21.89 6.82
C LEU A 114 -12.82 -22.46 7.31
N PRO A 115 -12.86 -23.01 8.57
CA PRO A 115 -14.11 -23.34 9.25
C PRO A 115 -15.04 -22.12 9.32
N SER A 116 -16.36 -22.35 9.19
CA SER A 116 -17.38 -21.29 9.14
C SER A 116 -17.35 -20.33 10.33
N ALA A 117 -16.98 -20.83 11.52
CA ALA A 117 -16.88 -20.02 12.74
C ALA A 117 -15.78 -18.95 12.70
N HIS A 118 -14.72 -19.13 11.90
CA HIS A 118 -13.58 -18.20 11.82
C HIS A 118 -13.71 -17.18 10.67
N ARG A 119 -14.58 -17.45 9.68
CA ARG A 119 -14.77 -16.59 8.50
C ARG A 119 -15.12 -15.14 8.82
N PRO A 120 -16.04 -14.81 9.75
CA PRO A 120 -16.41 -13.43 10.02
C PRO A 120 -15.23 -12.57 10.52
N ARG A 121 -14.39 -13.14 11.39
CA ARG A 121 -13.20 -12.44 11.92
C ARG A 121 -12.17 -12.16 10.84
N TRP A 122 -11.98 -13.08 9.91
CA TRP A 122 -11.07 -12.89 8.78
C TRP A 122 -11.59 -11.82 7.82
N VAL A 123 -12.87 -11.84 7.48
CA VAL A 123 -13.48 -10.84 6.60
C VAL A 123 -13.37 -9.44 7.20
N THR A 124 -13.72 -9.24 8.47
CA THR A 124 -13.61 -7.92 9.12
C THR A 124 -12.17 -7.41 9.18
N ARG A 125 -11.20 -8.31 9.28
CA ARG A 125 -9.78 -7.95 9.25
C ARG A 125 -9.32 -7.49 7.86
N LEU A 126 -9.86 -8.04 6.79
CA LEU A 126 -9.45 -7.77 5.41
C LEU A 126 -10.13 -6.53 4.81
N VAL A 127 -11.31 -6.15 5.30
CA VAL A 127 -12.07 -4.98 4.80
C VAL A 127 -11.25 -3.70 4.74
N PRO A 128 -10.51 -3.26 5.79
CA PRO A 128 -9.75 -2.02 5.72
C PRO A 128 -8.64 -2.09 4.67
N LEU A 129 -8.06 -3.26 4.44
CA LEU A 129 -7.02 -3.47 3.44
C LEU A 129 -7.58 -3.29 2.01
N HIS A 130 -8.74 -3.89 1.73
CA HIS A 130 -9.41 -3.75 0.43
C HIS A 130 -9.90 -2.31 0.18
N LEU A 131 -10.47 -1.67 1.19
CA LEU A 131 -10.85 -0.26 1.07
C LEU A 131 -9.65 0.64 0.76
N ALA A 132 -8.50 0.35 1.39
CA ALA A 132 -7.26 1.07 1.10
C ALA A 132 -6.75 0.78 -0.31
N THR A 133 -6.82 -0.48 -0.78
CA THR A 133 -6.41 -0.85 -2.15
C THR A 133 -7.29 -0.21 -3.22
N LEU A 134 -8.60 -0.09 -2.98
CA LEU A 134 -9.54 0.59 -3.87
C LEU A 134 -9.23 2.08 -4.06
N ALA A 135 -8.52 2.71 -3.13
CA ALA A 135 -8.07 4.09 -3.29
C ALA A 135 -7.02 4.25 -4.41
N VAL A 136 -6.30 3.18 -4.80
CA VAL A 136 -5.34 3.22 -5.91
C VAL A 136 -6.04 3.44 -7.27
N PRO A 137 -7.00 2.61 -7.70
CA PRO A 137 -7.72 2.89 -8.94
C PRO A 137 -8.57 4.18 -8.85
N ALA A 138 -9.04 4.57 -7.65
CA ALA A 138 -9.71 5.86 -7.46
C ALA A 138 -8.76 7.03 -7.72
N ALA A 139 -7.50 6.96 -7.27
CA ALA A 139 -6.46 7.94 -7.60
C ALA A 139 -6.24 8.01 -9.12
N GLY A 140 -6.11 6.85 -9.80
CA GLY A 140 -5.97 6.76 -11.25
C GLY A 140 -7.14 7.42 -11.98
N ALA A 141 -8.38 7.10 -11.62
CA ALA A 141 -9.58 7.70 -12.20
C ALA A 141 -9.63 9.22 -11.94
N SER A 142 -9.28 9.65 -10.73
CA SER A 142 -9.22 11.07 -10.36
C SER A 142 -8.19 11.85 -11.19
N LEU A 143 -7.02 11.25 -11.45
CA LEU A 143 -5.99 11.83 -12.34
C LEU A 143 -6.48 11.95 -13.78
N LEU A 144 -7.18 10.93 -14.31
CA LEU A 144 -7.70 10.96 -15.68
C LEU A 144 -8.76 12.04 -15.88
N VAL A 145 -9.63 12.24 -14.89
CA VAL A 145 -10.69 13.25 -14.90
C VAL A 145 -10.15 14.66 -14.58
N GLY A 146 -8.99 14.76 -13.88
CA GLY A 146 -8.42 16.02 -13.40
C GLY A 146 -9.24 16.66 -12.26
N ARG A 147 -9.96 15.84 -11.47
CA ARG A 147 -10.83 16.27 -10.36
C ARG A 147 -10.75 15.27 -9.20
N TYR A 148 -11.22 15.68 -8.02
CA TYR A 148 -11.39 14.82 -6.84
C TYR A 148 -10.09 14.42 -6.10
N GLY A 149 -9.02 15.20 -6.17
CA GLY A 149 -7.87 15.08 -5.28
C GLY A 149 -6.68 14.24 -5.78
N GLY A 150 -6.73 13.65 -7.00
CA GLY A 150 -5.55 13.04 -7.63
C GLY A 150 -4.76 12.08 -6.73
N LEU A 151 -3.46 12.37 -6.55
CA LEU A 151 -2.54 11.56 -5.74
C LEU A 151 -2.85 11.51 -4.23
N LEU A 152 -3.70 12.43 -3.72
CA LEU A 152 -4.12 12.39 -2.32
C LEU A 152 -4.86 11.10 -1.95
N TRP A 153 -5.53 10.46 -2.92
CA TRP A 153 -6.19 9.17 -2.70
C TRP A 153 -5.24 8.03 -2.36
N LEU A 154 -3.94 8.18 -2.64
CA LEU A 154 -2.93 7.17 -2.29
C LEU A 154 -2.51 7.24 -0.82
N LEU A 155 -2.75 8.36 -0.12
CA LEU A 155 -2.37 8.51 1.29
C LEU A 155 -3.00 7.46 2.21
N PRO A 156 -4.34 7.21 2.17
CA PRO A 156 -4.95 6.15 2.96
C PRO A 156 -4.33 4.77 2.67
N THR A 157 -4.05 4.45 1.41
CA THR A 157 -3.39 3.21 1.01
C THR A 157 -2.03 3.08 1.68
N ILE A 158 -1.19 4.10 1.57
CA ILE A 158 0.17 4.11 2.15
C ILE A 158 0.11 3.90 3.65
N LEU A 159 -0.73 4.67 4.36
CA LEU A 159 -0.85 4.58 5.82
C LEU A 159 -1.35 3.21 6.28
N VAL A 160 -2.41 2.70 5.67
CA VAL A 160 -2.98 1.40 6.03
C VAL A 160 -1.97 0.28 5.79
N TYR A 161 -1.31 0.27 4.63
CA TYR A 161 -0.32 -0.78 4.34
C TYR A 161 0.93 -0.69 5.22
N LEU A 162 1.43 0.51 5.54
CA LEU A 162 2.55 0.67 6.47
C LEU A 162 2.20 0.16 7.87
N ILE A 163 1.06 0.61 8.42
CA ILE A 163 0.62 0.19 9.76
C ILE A 163 0.39 -1.33 9.79
N TRP A 164 -0.32 -1.86 8.80
CA TRP A 164 -0.62 -3.27 8.70
C TRP A 164 0.63 -4.14 8.61
N SER A 165 1.54 -3.80 7.70
CA SER A 165 2.77 -4.56 7.49
C SER A 165 3.69 -4.50 8.70
N THR A 166 3.84 -3.32 9.31
CA THR A 166 4.66 -3.14 10.52
C THR A 166 4.06 -3.92 11.70
N THR A 167 2.74 -3.89 11.88
CA THR A 167 2.07 -4.64 12.95
C THR A 167 2.23 -6.15 12.77
N ASN A 168 2.09 -6.65 11.54
CA ASN A 168 2.30 -8.08 11.26
C ASN A 168 3.77 -8.49 11.48
N ALA A 169 4.73 -7.65 11.05
CA ALA A 169 6.15 -7.88 11.30
C ALA A 169 6.48 -7.93 12.81
N TRP A 170 5.94 -6.99 13.59
CA TRP A 170 6.10 -6.96 15.03
C TRP A 170 5.55 -8.22 15.70
N MET A 171 4.34 -8.63 15.34
CA MET A 171 3.71 -9.85 15.87
C MET A 171 4.56 -11.10 15.61
N LEU A 172 5.19 -11.20 14.44
CA LEU A 172 6.09 -12.31 14.10
C LEU A 172 7.32 -12.35 15.01
N VAL A 173 7.96 -11.21 15.25
CA VAL A 173 9.15 -11.12 16.10
C VAL A 173 8.83 -11.50 17.54
N VAL A 174 7.72 -10.98 18.09
CA VAL A 174 7.31 -11.29 19.49
C VAL A 174 6.93 -12.76 19.66
N GLN A 175 6.25 -13.37 18.69
CA GLN A 175 5.88 -14.79 18.76
C GLN A 175 7.11 -15.69 18.70
N ALA A 176 8.05 -15.41 17.80
CA ALA A 176 9.30 -16.15 17.72
C ALA A 176 10.10 -16.12 19.02
N ALA A 177 10.20 -14.95 19.66
CA ALA A 177 10.91 -14.79 20.92
C ALA A 177 10.24 -15.55 22.09
N ASN A 178 8.92 -15.75 22.06
CA ASN A 178 8.19 -16.51 23.08
C ASN A 178 8.33 -18.02 22.89
N GLU A 179 8.45 -18.52 21.68
CA GLU A 179 8.65 -19.96 21.41
C GLU A 179 10.06 -20.44 21.77
N GLU A 180 11.08 -19.58 21.68
CA GLU A 180 12.45 -19.90 22.12
C GLU A 180 12.58 -20.03 23.65
N ARG A 181 11.60 -19.54 24.42
CA ARG A 181 11.60 -19.60 25.89
C ARG A 181 10.86 -20.80 26.47
N GLN A 182 10.20 -21.59 25.65
CA GLN A 182 9.45 -22.79 26.04
C GLN A 182 10.25 -24.05 25.71
#